data_b9186dc35647f2a8acb88316d9f76878
#
_entry.id   b9186dc35647f2a8acb88316d9f76878
#
_cell.length_a   1.000
_cell.length_b   1.000
_cell.length_c   1.000
_cell.angle_alpha   90.00
_cell.angle_beta   90.00
_cell.angle_gamma   90.00
#
_symmetry.space_group_name_H-M   'P 1'
#
loop_
_entity.id
_entity.type
_entity.pdbx_description
1 polymer ?
#
loop_
_entity_poly.entity_id
_entity_poly.type
_entity_poly.pdbx_seq_one_letter_code
_entity_poly.pdbx_strand_id
1 'polypeptide(L)' 'MYTAEYFSPLYKECTVGSWETCQDSRYYNEKNDSYQTIFVSRKEAENVAKTWAEKYGEKTRVRKIQATK' A
#
# COMPACT_ATOMS: atom_id res chain seq x y z
N MET A 1 -8.80 5.16 -9.57
CA MET A 1 -8.49 4.90 -8.16
C MET A 1 -7.06 4.44 -8.00
N TYR A 2 -6.55 4.48 -6.80
CA TYR A 2 -5.14 4.22 -6.53
C TYR A 2 -4.98 3.39 -5.28
N THR A 3 -3.89 2.61 -5.22
CA THR A 3 -3.54 1.87 -4.02
C THR A 3 -2.04 1.99 -3.78
N ALA A 4 -1.63 1.89 -2.51
CA ALA A 4 -0.21 1.87 -2.15
C ALA A 4 0.21 0.43 -1.89
N GLU A 5 1.38 0.07 -2.39
CA GLU A 5 1.91 -1.29 -2.26
C GLU A 5 3.37 -1.23 -1.81
N TYR A 6 3.78 -2.26 -1.11
CA TYR A 6 5.17 -2.42 -0.72
C TYR A 6 5.72 -3.73 -1.26
N PHE A 7 7.03 -3.76 -1.50
CA PHE A 7 7.68 -4.96 -2.02
C PHE A 7 8.07 -5.89 -0.87
N SER A 8 7.60 -7.14 -0.97
CA SER A 8 7.91 -8.18 0.00
C SER A 8 8.85 -9.20 -0.65
N PRO A 9 10.17 -9.13 -0.41
CA PRO A 9 11.10 -10.08 -1.03
C PRO A 9 10.98 -11.47 -0.41
N LEU A 10 11.30 -12.48 -1.20
CA LEU A 10 11.29 -13.87 -0.73
C LEU A 10 12.36 -14.09 0.34
N TYR A 11 13.51 -13.46 0.16
CA TYR A 11 14.61 -13.53 1.10
C TYR A 11 15.16 -12.13 1.33
N LYS A 12 15.83 -11.95 2.44
CA LYS A 12 16.53 -10.70 2.70
C LYS A 12 17.46 -10.38 1.51
N GLU A 13 17.40 -9.15 1.02
CA GLU A 13 18.21 -8.66 -0.09
C GLU A 13 17.92 -9.34 -1.44
N CYS A 14 16.80 -10.05 -1.53
CA CYS A 14 16.39 -10.68 -2.77
C CYS A 14 15.66 -9.69 -3.66
N THR A 15 15.87 -9.80 -4.99
CA THR A 15 15.13 -8.98 -5.95
C THR A 15 13.83 -9.64 -6.40
N VAL A 16 13.62 -10.90 -6.03
CA VAL A 16 12.41 -11.64 -6.34
C VAL A 16 11.49 -11.62 -5.13
N GLY A 17 10.23 -11.31 -5.37
CA GLY A 17 9.25 -11.25 -4.30
C GLY A 17 7.90 -10.85 -4.87
N SER A 18 7.02 -10.36 -4.01
CA SER A 18 5.69 -9.92 -4.43
C SER A 18 5.39 -8.52 -3.88
N TRP A 19 4.45 -7.86 -4.55
CA TRP A 19 3.94 -6.58 -4.09
C TRP A 19 2.68 -6.83 -3.26
N GLU A 20 2.69 -6.30 -2.04
CA GLU A 20 1.57 -6.44 -1.12
C GLU A 20 0.94 -5.08 -0.86
N THR A 21 -0.33 -5.09 -0.53
CA THR A 21 -1.06 -3.85 -0.25
C THR A 21 -0.68 -3.31 1.12
N CYS A 22 -0.36 -2.02 1.19
CA CYS A 22 -0.09 -1.36 2.46
C CYS A 22 -1.38 -1.25 3.27
N GLN A 23 -1.30 -1.57 4.56
CA GLN A 23 -2.43 -1.46 5.48
C GLN A 23 -2.08 -0.41 6.54
N ASP A 24 -2.52 0.82 6.31
CA ASP A 24 -2.20 1.95 7.16
C ASP A 24 -3.25 2.07 8.27
N SER A 25 -2.80 2.08 9.52
CA SER A 25 -3.69 2.14 10.67
C SER A 25 -4.58 3.38 10.70
N ARG A 26 -4.16 4.46 10.04
CA ARG A 26 -4.98 5.67 9.95
C ARG A 26 -6.27 5.44 9.16
N TYR A 27 -6.31 4.39 8.37
CA TYR A 27 -7.46 4.04 7.52
C TYR A 27 -8.12 2.74 7.96
N TYR A 28 -7.92 2.36 9.21
CA TYR A 28 -8.56 1.18 9.77
C TYR A 28 -10.02 1.48 10.11
N ASN A 29 -10.92 0.58 9.72
CA ASN A 29 -12.34 0.69 10.02
C ASN A 29 -12.72 -0.38 11.03
N GLU A 30 -13.00 0.05 12.26
CA GLU A 30 -13.34 -0.86 13.37
C GLU A 30 -14.63 -1.63 13.10
N LYS A 31 -15.60 -0.99 12.45
CA LYS A 31 -16.89 -1.63 12.18
C LYS A 31 -16.75 -2.86 11.30
N ASN A 32 -15.87 -2.79 10.33
CA ASN A 32 -15.67 -3.88 9.37
C ASN A 32 -14.43 -4.70 9.68
N ASP A 33 -13.65 -4.29 10.67
CA ASP A 33 -12.35 -4.91 10.98
C ASP A 33 -11.50 -5.03 9.71
N SER A 34 -11.40 -3.92 8.99
CA SER A 34 -10.69 -3.89 7.72
C SER A 34 -9.99 -2.56 7.52
N TYR A 35 -9.07 -2.54 6.55
CA TYR A 35 -8.33 -1.34 6.19
C TYR A 35 -8.81 -0.82 4.85
N GLN A 36 -8.92 0.49 4.74
CA GLN A 36 -9.13 1.10 3.44
C GLN A 36 -7.81 1.04 2.66
N THR A 37 -7.83 0.41 1.50
CA THR A 37 -6.63 0.24 0.67
C THR A 37 -6.78 0.85 -0.71
N ILE A 38 -7.98 1.31 -1.05
CA ILE A 38 -8.29 1.93 -2.33
C ILE A 38 -8.62 3.40 -2.10
N PHE A 39 -7.97 4.29 -2.82
CA PHE A 39 -8.13 5.73 -2.65
C PHE A 39 -8.54 6.37 -3.96
N VAL A 40 -9.44 7.35 -3.88
CA VAL A 40 -9.83 8.14 -5.05
C VAL A 40 -8.67 9.07 -5.44
N SER A 41 -8.00 9.64 -4.45
CA SER A 41 -6.93 10.58 -4.66
C SER A 41 -5.58 9.87 -4.71
N ARG A 42 -4.81 10.16 -5.76
CA ARG A 42 -3.45 9.66 -5.87
C ARG A 42 -2.57 10.16 -4.72
N LYS A 43 -2.82 11.40 -4.29
CA LYS A 43 -2.05 12.00 -3.21
C LYS A 43 -2.21 11.23 -1.90
N GLU A 44 -3.42 10.73 -1.61
CA GLU A 44 -3.63 9.92 -0.42
C GLU A 44 -2.85 8.61 -0.50
N ALA A 45 -2.87 7.95 -1.65
CA ALA A 45 -2.11 6.73 -1.84
C ALA A 45 -0.62 6.98 -1.72
N GLU A 46 -0.14 8.11 -2.26
CA GLU A 46 1.27 8.49 -2.15
C GLU A 46 1.67 8.73 -0.69
N ASN A 47 0.79 9.35 0.09
CA ASN A 47 1.06 9.58 1.51
C ASN A 47 1.16 8.25 2.27
N VAL A 48 0.30 7.31 1.96
CA VAL A 48 0.34 5.97 2.57
C VAL A 48 1.65 5.27 2.20
N ALA A 49 2.03 5.31 0.93
CA ALA A 49 3.27 4.69 0.47
C ALA A 49 4.50 5.31 1.14
N LYS A 50 4.52 6.64 1.21
CA LYS A 50 5.62 7.38 1.83
C LYS A 50 5.76 7.04 3.31
N THR A 51 4.63 7.06 4.03
CA THR A 51 4.62 6.73 5.45
C THR A 51 5.10 5.30 5.69
N TRP A 52 4.67 4.38 4.85
CA TRP A 52 5.09 2.99 4.94
C TRP A 52 6.59 2.83 4.73
N ALA A 53 7.12 3.49 3.69
CA ALA A 53 8.54 3.44 3.40
C ALA A 53 9.37 4.00 4.56
N GLU A 54 8.92 5.10 5.16
CA GLU A 54 9.62 5.72 6.29
C GLU A 54 9.57 4.84 7.54
N LYS A 55 8.43 4.18 7.75
CA LYS A 55 8.23 3.38 8.95
C LYS A 55 8.94 2.03 8.89
N TYR A 56 8.93 1.39 7.74
CA TYR A 56 9.46 0.03 7.60
C TYR A 56 10.69 -0.08 6.72
N GLY A 57 11.07 1.00 6.05
CA GLY A 57 12.25 0.98 5.17
C GLY A 57 12.08 0.10 3.95
N GLU A 58 10.85 -0.17 3.53
CA GLU A 58 10.57 -1.02 2.40
C GLU A 58 10.34 -0.22 1.14
N LYS A 59 10.60 -0.85 -0.01
CA LYS A 59 10.32 -0.26 -1.30
C LYS A 59 8.81 -0.19 -1.49
N THR A 60 8.29 0.96 -1.90
CA THR A 60 6.86 1.16 -2.08
C THR A 60 6.56 1.73 -3.45
N ARG A 61 5.30 1.61 -3.85
CA ARG A 61 4.82 2.21 -5.09
C ARG A 61 3.34 2.56 -4.96
N VAL A 62 2.88 3.44 -5.84
CA VAL A 62 1.46 3.72 -5.99
C VAL A 62 1.04 3.13 -7.33
N ARG A 63 -0.01 2.34 -7.33
CA ARG A 63 -0.54 1.71 -8.52
C ARG A 63 -1.93 2.24 -8.82
N LYS A 64 -2.16 2.62 -10.07
CA LYS A 64 -3.47 3.04 -10.52
C LYS A 64 -4.32 1.80 -10.77
N ILE A 65 -5.54 1.81 -10.24
CA ILE A 65 -6.49 0.72 -10.40
C ILE A 65 -7.63 1.22 -11.27
N GLN A 66 -7.93 0.50 -12.33
CA GLN A 66 -9.08 0.82 -13.16
C GLN A 66 -10.34 0.36 -12.46
N ALA A 67 -11.33 1.25 -12.42
CA ALA A 67 -12.64 0.86 -11.94
C ALA A 67 -13.25 -0.09 -12.94
N THR A 68 -13.63 -1.27 -12.47
CA THR A 68 -14.33 -2.25 -13.29
C THR A 68 -15.80 -2.18 -13.02
N LYS A 69 -16.55 -2.29 -14.05
CA LYS A 69 -17.98 -2.31 -13.90
C LYS A 69 -18.53 -3.70 -13.99
#